data_17db95e07221d9f6509e6fd9895d399c
#
_entry.id   17db95e07221d9f6509e6fd9895d399c
#
_cell.length_a   1.000
_cell.length_b   1.000
_cell.length_c   1.000
_cell.angle_alpha   90.00
_cell.angle_beta   90.00
_cell.angle_gamma   90.00
#
_symmetry.space_group_name_H-M   'P 1'
#
loop_
_entity.id
_entity.type
_entity.pdbx_description
1 polymer ?
#
loop_
_entity_poly.entity_id
_entity_poly.type
_entity_poly.pdbx_seq_one_letter_code
_entity_poly.pdbx_strand_id
1 'polypeptide(L)'
;RDYVQDTRAESDRSSFFEKEIINVYPDTLSWIHDLTYSFNEPQHDKYFWHPAFDEYPVVGVSWQQAKAFCNWRTRYRVEYLKDNEMMFEHEFRLPTESEWEYAGRGGKELTVYPWGGPYATNSSGCYLANFKPMRGNLIVDGGYYPVKTTAYSPNGYNLYCMAGNVSEWTSSAYDEASYYYISDISPDYQYNATEDDDETQKRKVIRGGSWKDVAQFLQLGTRDYEYQDTAKCYIGFR
;
A
#
# COMPACT_ATOMS: atom_id res chain seq x y z
N ARG A 1 2.69 16.19 -1.68
CA ARG A 1 2.92 17.48 -2.42
C ARG A 1 4.39 17.84 -2.37
N ASP A 2 5.03 17.85 -1.20
CA ASP A 2 6.44 18.24 -1.04
C ASP A 2 7.37 17.31 -1.84
N TYR A 3 7.12 16.01 -1.81
CA TYR A 3 7.90 15.03 -2.58
C TYR A 3 7.91 15.33 -4.10
N VAL A 4 6.75 15.64 -4.66
CA VAL A 4 6.65 15.95 -6.09
C VAL A 4 7.32 17.29 -6.44
N GLN A 5 7.24 18.27 -5.55
CA GLN A 5 7.91 19.57 -5.74
C GLN A 5 9.42 19.45 -5.64
N ASP A 6 9.93 18.69 -4.68
CA ASP A 6 11.36 18.43 -4.51
C ASP A 6 11.95 17.73 -5.73
N THR A 7 11.33 16.66 -6.18
CA THR A 7 11.85 15.90 -7.34
C THR A 7 11.79 16.69 -8.63
N ARG A 8 10.82 17.60 -8.80
CA ARG A 8 10.82 18.55 -9.93
C ARG A 8 11.95 19.54 -9.85
N ALA A 9 12.24 20.11 -8.69
CA ALA A 9 13.34 21.03 -8.51
C ALA A 9 14.71 20.38 -8.73
N GLU A 10 14.85 19.10 -8.39
CA GLU A 10 16.06 18.32 -8.62
C GLU A 10 16.25 17.94 -10.12
N SER A 11 15.18 17.62 -10.85
CA SER A 11 15.27 17.33 -12.29
C SER A 11 15.78 18.52 -13.09
N ASP A 12 15.46 19.74 -12.67
CA ASP A 12 15.98 20.97 -13.27
C ASP A 12 17.44 21.25 -12.90
N ARG A 13 17.99 20.62 -11.87
CA ARG A 13 19.38 20.77 -11.42
C ARG A 13 20.34 19.71 -11.94
N SER A 14 19.81 18.74 -12.74
CA SER A 14 20.52 17.71 -13.51
C SER A 14 21.82 17.12 -12.95
N SER A 15 22.01 15.90 -13.25
CA SER A 15 23.19 15.04 -13.28
C SER A 15 23.22 13.86 -12.33
N PHE A 16 22.36 13.79 -11.34
CA PHE A 16 22.36 12.64 -10.40
C PHE A 16 21.38 11.51 -10.77
N PHE A 17 20.49 11.75 -11.73
CA PHE A 17 19.40 10.83 -12.11
C PHE A 17 19.52 10.26 -13.52
N GLU A 18 20.73 10.07 -14.01
CA GLU A 18 20.93 9.56 -15.39
C GLU A 18 20.53 8.09 -15.62
N LYS A 19 19.96 7.39 -14.64
CA LYS A 19 19.63 5.97 -14.85
C LYS A 19 18.18 5.53 -14.70
N GLU A 20 17.32 6.26 -14.01
CA GLU A 20 15.89 5.95 -13.98
C GLU A 20 15.09 7.21 -13.67
N ILE A 21 14.58 7.88 -14.69
CA ILE A 21 13.56 8.93 -14.49
C ILE A 21 12.25 8.24 -14.13
N ILE A 22 12.02 8.02 -12.85
CA ILE A 22 10.74 7.55 -12.37
C ILE A 22 9.78 8.73 -12.36
N ASN A 23 8.68 8.61 -13.10
CA ASN A 23 7.59 9.57 -12.97
C ASN A 23 6.99 9.44 -11.55
N VAL A 24 7.23 10.42 -10.70
CA VAL A 24 6.79 10.42 -9.30
C VAL A 24 5.31 10.76 -9.10
N TYR A 25 4.63 11.20 -10.14
CA TYR A 25 3.19 11.43 -10.06
C TYR A 25 2.43 10.12 -9.98
N PRO A 26 1.46 10.01 -9.06
CA PRO A 26 0.48 8.94 -9.13
C PRO A 26 -0.21 8.93 -10.49
N ASP A 27 -0.60 7.76 -10.96
CA ASP A 27 -1.46 7.66 -12.12
C ASP A 27 -2.86 8.20 -11.79
N THR A 28 -3.11 9.44 -12.19
CA THR A 28 -4.40 10.10 -11.94
C THR A 28 -5.54 9.51 -12.75
N LEU A 29 -5.24 8.72 -13.77
CA LEU A 29 -6.23 8.03 -14.60
C LEU A 29 -6.56 6.63 -14.06
N SER A 30 -5.88 6.16 -13.01
CA SER A 30 -6.12 4.84 -12.42
C SER A 30 -7.57 4.59 -12.04
N TRP A 31 -8.28 5.62 -11.57
CA TRP A 31 -9.73 5.55 -11.28
C TRP A 31 -10.56 5.28 -12.52
N ILE A 32 -10.23 5.90 -13.64
CA ILE A 32 -10.95 5.72 -14.92
C ILE A 32 -10.64 4.35 -15.52
N HIS A 33 -9.37 3.91 -15.43
CA HIS A 33 -8.94 2.63 -15.95
C HIS A 33 -9.55 1.44 -15.19
N ASP A 34 -9.60 1.54 -13.86
CA ASP A 34 -10.11 0.46 -13.01
C ASP A 34 -11.65 0.47 -12.90
N LEU A 35 -12.29 1.64 -13.08
CA LEU A 35 -13.74 1.83 -12.94
C LEU A 35 -14.33 2.52 -14.19
N THR A 36 -14.28 1.83 -15.32
CA THR A 36 -14.64 2.37 -16.66
C THR A 36 -16.05 2.92 -16.80
N TYR A 37 -16.97 2.60 -15.87
CA TYR A 37 -18.36 3.06 -15.90
C TYR A 37 -18.70 4.12 -14.85
N SER A 38 -17.75 4.56 -14.04
CA SER A 38 -17.93 5.54 -12.98
C SER A 38 -17.56 6.94 -13.47
N PHE A 39 -18.43 7.55 -14.26
CA PHE A 39 -18.23 8.93 -14.74
C PHE A 39 -18.67 9.95 -13.69
N ASN A 40 -17.95 11.07 -13.58
CA ASN A 40 -18.24 12.20 -12.69
C ASN A 40 -18.20 11.91 -11.17
N GLU A 41 -17.62 10.81 -10.75
CA GLU A 41 -17.39 10.57 -9.33
C GLU A 41 -16.28 11.52 -8.81
N PRO A 42 -16.42 12.07 -7.58
CA PRO A 42 -15.43 12.98 -7.02
C PRO A 42 -14.00 12.40 -6.96
N GLN A 43 -13.89 11.08 -6.86
CA GLN A 43 -12.61 10.36 -6.84
C GLN A 43 -11.86 10.49 -8.16
N HIS A 44 -12.55 10.52 -9.30
CA HIS A 44 -11.93 10.65 -10.62
C HIS A 44 -11.20 11.98 -10.80
N ASP A 45 -11.88 13.06 -10.40
CA ASP A 45 -11.40 14.40 -10.71
C ASP A 45 -10.62 15.04 -9.57
N LYS A 46 -10.88 14.64 -8.31
CA LYS A 46 -10.47 15.40 -7.13
C LYS A 46 -9.59 14.64 -6.14
N TYR A 47 -9.50 13.32 -6.22
CA TYR A 47 -8.81 12.52 -5.22
C TYR A 47 -7.37 12.99 -4.93
N PHE A 48 -6.63 13.33 -5.97
CA PHE A 48 -5.22 13.71 -5.87
C PHE A 48 -4.98 15.20 -5.55
N TRP A 49 -6.03 16.03 -5.64
CA TRP A 49 -5.87 17.49 -5.57
C TRP A 49 -6.68 18.16 -4.46
N HIS A 50 -7.83 17.60 -4.13
CA HIS A 50 -8.76 18.28 -3.25
C HIS A 50 -8.44 17.97 -1.78
N PRO A 51 -8.41 19.00 -0.88
CA PRO A 51 -8.08 18.83 0.53
C PRO A 51 -8.97 17.84 1.30
N ALA A 52 -10.19 17.58 0.84
CA ALA A 52 -11.07 16.58 1.44
C ALA A 52 -10.47 15.16 1.46
N PHE A 53 -9.52 14.87 0.58
CA PHE A 53 -8.84 13.58 0.47
C PHE A 53 -7.44 13.55 1.11
N ASP A 54 -7.00 14.63 1.78
CA ASP A 54 -5.65 14.70 2.37
C ASP A 54 -5.40 13.61 3.45
N GLU A 55 -6.47 13.11 4.10
CA GLU A 55 -6.40 12.03 5.11
C GLU A 55 -6.71 10.63 4.53
N TYR A 56 -6.89 10.53 3.21
CA TYR A 56 -7.16 9.27 2.52
C TYR A 56 -5.85 8.60 2.10
N PRO A 57 -5.85 7.27 1.88
CA PRO A 57 -4.64 6.57 1.46
C PRO A 57 -4.17 7.05 0.09
N VAL A 58 -2.85 7.07 -0.14
CA VAL A 58 -2.32 7.24 -1.48
C VAL A 58 -2.66 6.01 -2.32
N VAL A 59 -3.09 6.22 -3.56
CA VAL A 59 -3.39 5.18 -4.55
C VAL A 59 -2.87 5.60 -5.92
N GLY A 60 -2.96 4.73 -6.92
CA GLY A 60 -2.47 5.04 -8.26
C GLY A 60 -0.93 5.13 -8.32
N VAL A 61 -0.25 4.40 -7.45
CA VAL A 61 1.22 4.35 -7.38
C VAL A 61 1.72 2.94 -7.67
N SER A 62 2.73 2.83 -8.53
CA SER A 62 3.42 1.58 -8.78
C SER A 62 4.36 1.24 -7.62
N TRP A 63 4.81 -0.02 -7.57
CA TRP A 63 5.82 -0.46 -6.60
C TRP A 63 7.12 0.33 -6.71
N GLN A 64 7.55 0.63 -7.93
CA GLN A 64 8.76 1.41 -8.18
C GLN A 64 8.61 2.84 -7.64
N GLN A 65 7.45 3.48 -7.83
CA GLN A 65 7.15 4.81 -7.28
C GLN A 65 7.12 4.80 -5.75
N ALA A 66 6.51 3.78 -5.13
CA ALA A 66 6.48 3.63 -3.67
C ALA A 66 7.90 3.48 -3.09
N LYS A 67 8.76 2.65 -3.74
CA LYS A 67 10.17 2.51 -3.36
C LYS A 67 10.97 3.81 -3.52
N ALA A 68 10.75 4.53 -4.62
CA ALA A 68 11.39 5.83 -4.85
C ALA A 68 10.98 6.86 -3.78
N PHE A 69 9.71 6.87 -3.37
CA PHE A 69 9.25 7.71 -2.26
C PHE A 69 9.96 7.37 -0.95
N CYS A 70 10.12 6.10 -0.60
CA CYS A 70 10.86 5.69 0.59
C CYS A 70 12.32 6.20 0.57
N ASN A 71 12.99 6.10 -0.57
CA ASN A 71 14.35 6.61 -0.75
C ASN A 71 14.43 8.14 -0.58
N TRP A 72 13.49 8.88 -1.18
CA TRP A 72 13.40 10.32 -1.00
C TRP A 72 13.12 10.67 0.47
N ARG A 73 12.18 10.00 1.12
CA ARG A 73 11.85 10.22 2.53
C ARG A 73 13.05 10.00 3.45
N THR A 74 13.86 8.98 3.16
CA THR A 74 15.10 8.69 3.90
C THR A 74 16.08 9.86 3.76
N ARG A 75 16.35 10.33 2.55
CA ARG A 75 17.26 11.46 2.30
C ARG A 75 16.79 12.72 3.00
N TYR A 76 15.53 13.08 2.82
CA TYR A 76 14.92 14.24 3.47
C TYR A 76 15.05 14.18 4.99
N ARG A 77 14.82 13.01 5.60
CA ARG A 77 14.97 12.81 7.04
C ARG A 77 16.43 12.91 7.48
N VAL A 78 17.35 12.32 6.75
CA VAL A 78 18.80 12.39 7.05
C VAL A 78 19.33 13.83 7.01
N GLU A 79 18.90 14.62 6.03
CA GLU A 79 19.26 16.04 5.96
C GLU A 79 18.75 16.81 7.17
N TYR A 80 17.45 16.63 7.51
CA TYR A 80 16.87 17.23 8.71
C TYR A 80 17.63 16.84 9.99
N LEU A 81 17.99 15.58 10.16
CA LEU A 81 18.74 15.10 11.33
C LEU A 81 20.14 15.71 11.40
N LYS A 82 20.84 15.84 10.28
CA LYS A 82 22.14 16.50 10.20
C LYS A 82 22.06 17.97 10.59
N ASP A 83 21.09 18.70 10.06
CA ASP A 83 20.90 20.12 10.34
C ASP A 83 20.56 20.41 11.81
N ASN A 84 19.97 19.42 12.50
CA ASN A 84 19.60 19.54 13.91
C ASN A 84 20.57 18.79 14.86
N GLU A 85 21.73 18.34 14.38
CA GLU A 85 22.73 17.59 15.15
C GLU A 85 22.15 16.34 15.89
N MET A 86 21.16 15.71 15.29
CA MET A 86 20.49 14.52 15.83
C MET A 86 21.16 13.24 15.32
N MET A 87 20.98 12.16 16.06
CA MET A 87 21.53 10.85 15.67
C MET A 87 20.79 10.32 14.43
N PHE A 88 21.53 9.57 13.59
CA PHE A 88 20.97 8.86 12.44
C PHE A 88 19.89 7.86 12.87
N GLU A 89 18.80 7.83 12.12
CA GLU A 89 17.72 6.85 12.24
C GLU A 89 17.77 5.86 11.06
N HIS A 90 17.00 4.79 11.16
CA HIS A 90 16.88 3.80 10.09
C HIS A 90 16.27 4.38 8.82
N GLU A 91 16.63 3.79 7.69
CA GLU A 91 16.07 4.15 6.39
C GLU A 91 14.58 3.77 6.28
N PHE A 92 13.82 4.62 5.59
CA PHE A 92 12.46 4.28 5.20
C PHE A 92 12.51 3.31 4.02
N ARG A 93 11.76 2.24 4.12
CA ARG A 93 11.59 1.25 3.05
C ARG A 93 10.19 0.62 3.12
N LEU A 94 9.78 -0.02 2.06
CA LEU A 94 8.60 -0.89 2.12
C LEU A 94 8.86 -2.05 3.09
N PRO A 95 7.85 -2.48 3.85
CA PRO A 95 7.98 -3.65 4.70
C PRO A 95 8.15 -4.92 3.84
N THR A 96 8.86 -5.90 4.35
CA THR A 96 8.77 -7.26 3.80
C THR A 96 7.37 -7.85 4.05
N GLU A 97 7.01 -8.89 3.33
CA GLU A 97 5.75 -9.59 3.53
C GLU A 97 5.58 -10.06 4.98
N SER A 98 6.64 -10.63 5.57
CA SER A 98 6.65 -11.12 6.95
C SER A 98 6.51 -9.98 7.97
N GLU A 99 7.20 -8.86 7.75
CA GLU A 99 7.08 -7.67 8.60
C GLU A 99 5.68 -7.08 8.54
N TRP A 100 5.08 -7.02 7.35
CA TRP A 100 3.72 -6.54 7.16
C TRP A 100 2.72 -7.40 7.94
N GLU A 101 2.85 -8.73 7.83
CA GLU A 101 1.99 -9.67 8.53
C GLU A 101 2.15 -9.58 10.05
N TYR A 102 3.39 -9.50 10.54
CA TYR A 102 3.67 -9.30 11.96
C TYR A 102 3.04 -7.99 12.48
N ALA A 103 3.22 -6.90 11.74
CA ALA A 103 2.62 -5.62 12.05
C ALA A 103 1.08 -5.68 12.04
N GLY A 104 0.50 -6.37 11.07
CA GLY A 104 -0.94 -6.56 10.95
C GLY A 104 -1.55 -7.35 12.12
N ARG A 105 -0.83 -8.34 12.64
CA ARG A 105 -1.28 -9.13 13.81
C ARG A 105 -1.36 -8.31 15.10
N GLY A 106 -0.62 -7.21 15.21
CA GLY A 106 -0.71 -6.30 16.35
C GLY A 106 -0.46 -6.97 17.70
N GLY A 107 0.51 -7.92 17.76
CA GLY A 107 0.87 -8.67 18.97
C GLY A 107 -0.04 -9.85 19.31
N LYS A 108 -0.97 -10.22 18.42
CA LYS A 108 -1.84 -11.39 18.62
C LYS A 108 -1.33 -12.57 17.81
N GLU A 109 -1.24 -13.72 18.43
CA GLU A 109 -0.80 -14.95 17.76
C GLU A 109 -1.94 -15.57 16.95
N LEU A 110 -1.63 -16.12 15.78
CA LEU A 110 -2.50 -16.94 14.92
C LEU A 110 -3.86 -16.30 14.57
N THR A 111 -3.97 -14.97 14.62
CA THR A 111 -5.21 -14.27 14.27
C THR A 111 -5.43 -14.20 12.78
N VAL A 112 -6.68 -14.35 12.36
CA VAL A 112 -7.09 -14.23 10.96
C VAL A 112 -7.13 -12.76 10.53
N TYR A 113 -7.64 -11.88 11.39
CA TYR A 113 -7.79 -10.45 11.15
C TYR A 113 -7.09 -9.61 12.23
N PRO A 114 -6.77 -8.34 11.98
CA PRO A 114 -6.07 -7.45 12.92
C PRO A 114 -6.77 -7.28 14.27
N TRP A 115 -8.09 -7.36 14.29
CA TRP A 115 -8.92 -7.27 15.52
C TRP A 115 -8.97 -8.56 16.33
N GLY A 116 -8.51 -9.71 15.80
CA GLY A 116 -8.31 -10.95 16.53
C GLY A 116 -9.44 -11.98 16.42
N GLY A 117 -10.59 -11.63 15.88
CA GLY A 117 -11.70 -12.56 15.66
C GLY A 117 -11.65 -13.22 14.27
N PRO A 118 -12.46 -14.28 14.03
CA PRO A 118 -12.57 -14.94 12.72
C PRO A 118 -13.58 -14.25 11.79
N TYR A 119 -14.30 -13.24 12.25
CA TYR A 119 -15.37 -12.57 11.52
C TYR A 119 -14.97 -11.13 11.16
N ALA A 120 -15.48 -10.66 10.03
CA ALA A 120 -15.30 -9.27 9.59
C ALA A 120 -16.23 -8.27 10.32
N THR A 121 -17.08 -8.76 11.25
CA THR A 121 -18.00 -7.95 12.04
C THR A 121 -17.75 -8.15 13.54
N ASN A 122 -18.09 -7.14 14.33
CA ASN A 122 -18.13 -7.25 15.78
C ASN A 122 -19.42 -7.95 16.27
N SER A 123 -19.56 -8.12 17.59
CA SER A 123 -20.73 -8.75 18.23
C SER A 123 -22.04 -7.99 18.00
N SER A 124 -21.97 -6.70 17.65
CA SER A 124 -23.14 -5.87 17.32
C SER A 124 -23.49 -5.91 15.83
N GLY A 125 -22.75 -6.68 15.01
CA GLY A 125 -22.96 -6.79 13.57
C GLY A 125 -22.33 -5.67 12.74
N CYS A 126 -21.56 -4.75 13.35
CA CYS A 126 -20.87 -3.69 12.62
C CYS A 126 -19.60 -4.24 11.95
N TYR A 127 -19.37 -3.88 10.71
CA TYR A 127 -18.15 -4.22 9.99
C TYR A 127 -16.92 -3.51 10.58
N LEU A 128 -15.76 -4.18 10.53
CA LEU A 128 -14.52 -3.74 11.16
C LEU A 128 -13.48 -3.27 10.16
N ALA A 129 -13.81 -3.29 8.88
CA ALA A 129 -12.95 -2.85 7.79
C ALA A 129 -13.79 -2.38 6.60
N ASN A 130 -13.18 -1.62 5.70
CA ASN A 130 -13.75 -1.22 4.42
C ASN A 130 -13.39 -2.27 3.35
N PHE A 131 -14.39 -2.95 2.82
CA PHE A 131 -14.26 -4.01 1.81
C PHE A 131 -15.60 -4.22 1.09
N LYS A 132 -15.69 -5.20 0.21
CA LYS A 132 -16.93 -5.55 -0.49
C LYS A 132 -17.70 -6.65 0.28
N PRO A 133 -18.59 -6.30 1.23
CA PRO A 133 -19.17 -7.28 2.16
C PRO A 133 -20.24 -8.17 1.54
N MET A 134 -21.07 -7.64 0.62
CA MET A 134 -22.23 -8.38 0.07
C MET A 134 -22.61 -7.89 -1.33
N ARG A 135 -23.28 -8.75 -2.10
CA ARG A 135 -23.93 -8.33 -3.34
C ARG A 135 -25.09 -7.38 -3.04
N GLY A 136 -25.15 -6.27 -3.76
CA GLY A 136 -26.28 -5.33 -3.73
C GLY A 136 -26.20 -4.21 -2.68
N ASN A 137 -25.45 -4.37 -1.61
CA ASN A 137 -25.21 -3.30 -0.64
C ASN A 137 -23.72 -3.18 -0.34
N LEU A 138 -23.02 -2.37 -1.13
CA LEU A 138 -21.57 -2.19 -1.07
C LEU A 138 -21.13 -1.11 -0.06
N ILE A 139 -22.09 -0.41 0.57
CA ILE A 139 -21.81 0.68 1.52
C ILE A 139 -22.13 0.29 2.97
N VAL A 140 -22.50 -0.95 3.21
CA VAL A 140 -22.94 -1.40 4.53
C VAL A 140 -21.80 -1.42 5.56
N ASP A 141 -20.57 -1.47 5.12
CA ASP A 141 -19.35 -1.38 5.92
C ASP A 141 -18.92 0.06 6.23
N GLY A 142 -19.52 1.06 5.59
CA GLY A 142 -19.25 2.48 5.81
C GLY A 142 -18.56 3.19 4.65
N GLY A 143 -18.12 2.48 3.59
CA GLY A 143 -17.47 3.08 2.42
C GLY A 143 -17.76 2.34 1.12
N TYR A 144 -17.97 3.07 0.04
CA TYR A 144 -18.08 2.50 -1.31
C TYR A 144 -16.72 2.47 -2.02
N TYR A 145 -15.87 3.42 -1.69
CA TYR A 145 -14.50 3.65 -2.15
C TYR A 145 -13.57 3.77 -0.94
N PRO A 146 -12.28 4.06 -1.11
CA PRO A 146 -11.40 4.31 0.03
C PRO A 146 -12.00 5.30 1.01
N VAL A 147 -11.73 5.05 2.27
CA VAL A 147 -12.10 5.92 3.38
C VAL A 147 -10.84 6.50 4.03
N LYS A 148 -11.01 7.43 4.97
CA LYS A 148 -9.88 8.00 5.72
C LYS A 148 -9.04 6.90 6.36
N THR A 149 -7.74 7.10 6.41
CA THR A 149 -6.79 6.13 6.96
C THR A 149 -7.06 5.75 8.42
N THR A 150 -7.80 6.56 9.15
CA THR A 150 -8.18 6.36 10.57
C THR A 150 -9.66 6.01 10.77
N ALA A 151 -10.38 5.61 9.72
CA ALA A 151 -11.84 5.40 9.79
C ALA A 151 -12.26 4.21 10.67
N TYR A 152 -11.39 3.22 10.87
CA TYR A 152 -11.63 2.05 11.71
C TYR A 152 -10.68 2.02 12.90
N SER A 153 -10.96 1.15 13.86
CA SER A 153 -10.12 1.01 15.06
C SER A 153 -8.75 0.44 14.70
N PRO A 154 -7.68 0.93 15.33
CA PRO A 154 -6.34 0.40 15.11
C PRO A 154 -6.16 -0.98 15.75
N ASN A 155 -5.12 -1.70 15.30
CA ASN A 155 -4.67 -2.94 15.92
C ASN A 155 -3.87 -2.68 17.21
N GLY A 156 -3.34 -3.74 17.84
CA GLY A 156 -2.57 -3.65 19.08
C GLY A 156 -1.26 -2.87 19.01
N TYR A 157 -0.75 -2.59 17.81
CA TYR A 157 0.41 -1.74 17.56
C TYR A 157 0.04 -0.33 17.11
N ASN A 158 -1.24 0.06 17.29
CA ASN A 158 -1.78 1.35 16.88
C ASN A 158 -1.72 1.61 15.35
N LEU A 159 -1.76 0.54 14.55
CA LEU A 159 -1.80 0.62 13.09
C LEU A 159 -3.25 0.52 12.60
N TYR A 160 -3.65 1.48 11.79
CA TYR A 160 -4.99 1.59 11.23
C TYR A 160 -5.07 0.87 9.87
N CYS A 161 -6.25 0.40 9.51
CA CYS A 161 -6.58 -0.15 8.19
C CYS A 161 -5.58 -1.22 7.69
N MET A 162 -5.09 -2.08 8.59
CA MET A 162 -4.26 -3.23 8.21
C MET A 162 -5.06 -4.34 7.49
N ALA A 163 -6.37 -4.21 7.41
CA ALA A 163 -7.25 -5.05 6.62
C ALA A 163 -8.29 -4.17 5.95
N GLY A 164 -8.43 -4.29 4.63
CA GLY A 164 -9.32 -3.47 3.81
C GLY A 164 -8.81 -2.06 3.56
N ASN A 165 -9.65 -1.23 3.03
CA ASN A 165 -9.39 0.10 2.53
C ASN A 165 -8.58 0.07 1.23
N VAL A 166 -7.26 -0.04 1.27
CA VAL A 166 -6.40 -0.28 0.11
C VAL A 166 -5.44 -1.42 0.38
N SER A 167 -5.16 -2.22 -0.63
CA SER A 167 -4.06 -3.20 -0.57
C SER A 167 -2.72 -2.47 -0.48
N GLU A 168 -1.76 -3.03 0.21
CA GLU A 168 -0.49 -2.36 0.47
C GLU A 168 0.68 -3.10 -0.18
N TRP A 169 1.53 -2.36 -0.90
CA TRP A 169 2.77 -2.88 -1.45
C TRP A 169 3.73 -3.33 -0.36
N THR A 170 4.35 -4.48 -0.57
CA THR A 170 5.50 -4.93 0.22
C THR A 170 6.77 -4.90 -0.64
N SER A 171 7.95 -5.05 -0.03
CA SER A 171 9.21 -5.15 -0.76
C SER A 171 9.41 -6.51 -1.42
N SER A 172 8.69 -7.55 -0.96
CA SER A 172 8.87 -8.93 -1.37
C SER A 172 8.36 -9.18 -2.79
N ALA A 173 9.07 -10.00 -3.56
CA ALA A 173 8.59 -10.51 -4.83
C ALA A 173 7.58 -11.63 -4.61
N TYR A 174 6.65 -11.79 -5.55
CA TYR A 174 5.63 -12.83 -5.46
C TYR A 174 6.03 -14.08 -6.23
N ASP A 175 6.07 -15.20 -5.53
CA ASP A 175 6.15 -16.54 -6.09
C ASP A 175 5.24 -17.46 -5.28
N GLU A 176 4.39 -18.24 -5.96
CA GLU A 176 3.43 -19.14 -5.30
C GLU A 176 4.11 -20.20 -4.43
N ALA A 177 5.29 -20.65 -4.86
CA ALA A 177 6.05 -21.70 -4.20
C ALA A 177 7.10 -21.18 -3.19
N SER A 178 7.23 -19.85 -3.02
CA SER A 178 8.30 -19.26 -2.21
C SER A 178 8.41 -19.86 -0.80
N TYR A 179 7.30 -20.13 -0.13
CA TYR A 179 7.28 -20.73 1.20
C TYR A 179 7.79 -22.16 1.28
N TYR A 180 7.89 -22.88 0.15
CA TYR A 180 8.39 -24.26 0.13
C TYR A 180 9.92 -24.34 0.06
N TYR A 181 10.57 -23.33 -0.50
CA TYR A 181 12.02 -23.32 -0.67
C TYR A 181 12.75 -22.27 0.17
N ILE A 182 12.05 -21.30 0.71
CA ILE A 182 12.61 -20.34 1.67
C ILE A 182 12.33 -20.86 3.07
N SER A 183 13.34 -21.53 3.66
CA SER A 183 13.23 -22.18 4.99
C SER A 183 13.70 -21.27 6.13
N ASP A 184 13.51 -19.98 6.03
CA ASP A 184 13.96 -19.02 7.04
C ASP A 184 12.86 -18.69 8.06
N ILE A 185 13.25 -18.20 9.25
CA ILE A 185 12.33 -17.74 10.31
C ILE A 185 11.50 -16.55 9.84
N SER A 186 12.05 -15.72 8.95
CA SER A 186 11.36 -14.59 8.34
C SER A 186 11.53 -14.68 6.82
N PRO A 187 10.76 -15.54 6.14
CA PRO A 187 10.90 -15.75 4.71
C PRO A 187 10.67 -14.44 3.95
N ASP A 188 11.66 -14.03 3.17
CA ASP A 188 11.57 -12.86 2.31
C ASP A 188 12.15 -13.21 0.94
N TYR A 189 11.27 -13.39 -0.03
CA TYR A 189 11.67 -13.62 -1.41
C TYR A 189 11.89 -12.28 -2.10
N GLN A 190 13.13 -11.96 -2.42
CA GLN A 190 13.52 -10.74 -3.12
C GLN A 190 13.93 -11.07 -4.55
N TYR A 191 13.33 -10.37 -5.49
CA TYR A 191 13.73 -10.38 -6.90
C TYR A 191 13.53 -8.97 -7.48
N ASN A 192 14.55 -8.42 -8.07
CA ASN A 192 14.50 -7.12 -8.73
C ASN A 192 14.38 -7.36 -10.25
N ALA A 193 13.16 -7.52 -10.72
CA ALA A 193 12.89 -7.74 -12.13
C ALA A 193 13.24 -6.51 -12.96
N THR A 194 13.85 -6.77 -14.12
CA THR A 194 14.17 -5.79 -15.17
C THR A 194 13.10 -5.77 -16.25
N GLU A 195 13.19 -4.89 -17.21
CA GLU A 195 12.26 -4.81 -18.35
C GLU A 195 12.28 -6.09 -19.20
N ASP A 196 13.42 -6.75 -19.30
CA ASP A 196 13.65 -7.94 -20.11
C ASP A 196 13.15 -9.23 -19.44
N ASP A 197 12.80 -9.20 -18.16
CA ASP A 197 12.33 -10.36 -17.42
C ASP A 197 10.87 -10.70 -17.75
N ASP A 198 10.53 -11.99 -17.58
CA ASP A 198 9.16 -12.45 -17.76
C ASP A 198 8.17 -11.73 -16.82
N GLU A 199 6.94 -11.52 -17.28
CA GLU A 199 5.89 -10.88 -16.50
C GLU A 199 5.66 -11.53 -15.14
N THR A 200 5.84 -12.85 -15.03
CA THR A 200 5.72 -13.58 -13.77
C THR A 200 6.74 -13.15 -12.73
N GLN A 201 7.92 -12.71 -13.15
CA GLN A 201 9.01 -12.26 -12.28
C GLN A 201 8.82 -10.80 -11.83
N LYS A 202 8.00 -10.03 -12.55
CA LYS A 202 7.68 -8.63 -12.21
C LYS A 202 6.62 -8.50 -11.11
N ARG A 203 6.09 -9.62 -10.60
CA ARG A 203 5.06 -9.63 -9.56
C ARG A 203 5.64 -9.26 -8.20
N LYS A 204 4.96 -8.37 -7.51
CA LYS A 204 5.26 -7.96 -6.12
C LYS A 204 4.09 -8.29 -5.22
N VAL A 205 4.40 -8.68 -3.99
CA VAL A 205 3.37 -9.03 -3.01
C VAL A 205 2.62 -7.78 -2.56
N ILE A 206 1.29 -7.87 -2.60
CA ILE A 206 0.37 -6.92 -1.95
C ILE A 206 -0.37 -7.64 -0.84
N ARG A 207 -0.72 -6.91 0.21
CA ARG A 207 -1.34 -7.46 1.43
C ARG A 207 -2.51 -6.60 1.90
N GLY A 208 -3.37 -7.19 2.74
CA GLY A 208 -4.45 -6.49 3.44
C GLY A 208 -5.79 -6.49 2.74
N GLY A 209 -5.81 -6.67 1.42
CA GLY A 209 -7.03 -6.50 0.61
C GLY A 209 -7.51 -5.06 0.57
N SER A 210 -8.50 -4.78 -0.25
CA SER A 210 -8.98 -3.42 -0.51
C SER A 210 -10.49 -3.29 -0.42
N TRP A 211 -11.00 -2.07 -0.57
CA TRP A 211 -12.43 -1.74 -0.61
C TRP A 211 -13.21 -2.51 -1.69
N LYS A 212 -12.57 -2.99 -2.74
CA LYS A 212 -13.20 -3.77 -3.81
C LYS A 212 -13.24 -5.27 -3.55
N ASP A 213 -12.45 -5.75 -2.59
CA ASP A 213 -12.20 -7.18 -2.37
C ASP A 213 -13.16 -7.75 -1.34
N VAL A 214 -13.37 -9.08 -1.40
CA VAL A 214 -14.18 -9.79 -0.41
C VAL A 214 -13.37 -10.13 0.84
N ALA A 215 -14.04 -10.45 1.93
CA ALA A 215 -13.45 -10.67 3.26
C ALA A 215 -12.26 -11.66 3.29
N GLN A 216 -12.16 -12.59 2.35
CA GLN A 216 -11.05 -13.53 2.26
C GLN A 216 -9.71 -12.82 2.02
N PHE A 217 -9.69 -11.79 1.18
CA PHE A 217 -8.47 -11.03 0.87
C PHE A 217 -8.01 -10.13 2.03
N LEU A 218 -8.90 -9.86 3.00
CA LEU A 218 -8.59 -9.10 4.20
C LEU A 218 -7.88 -9.91 5.28
N GLN A 219 -7.83 -11.24 5.14
CA GLN A 219 -7.13 -12.10 6.09
C GLN A 219 -5.63 -11.82 6.06
N LEU A 220 -5.01 -11.68 7.22
CA LEU A 220 -3.59 -11.32 7.36
C LEU A 220 -2.64 -12.31 6.67
N GLY A 221 -3.04 -13.58 6.57
CA GLY A 221 -2.26 -14.60 5.88
C GLY A 221 -2.49 -14.68 4.37
N THR A 222 -3.47 -13.93 3.82
CA THR A 222 -3.76 -13.99 2.39
C THR A 222 -2.72 -13.22 1.61
N ARG A 223 -2.16 -13.88 0.61
CA ARG A 223 -1.20 -13.31 -0.34
C ARG A 223 -1.91 -12.98 -1.64
N ASP A 224 -1.60 -11.83 -2.18
CA ASP A 224 -1.97 -11.44 -3.54
C ASP A 224 -0.80 -10.70 -4.19
N TYR A 225 -0.89 -10.41 -5.46
CA TYR A 225 0.17 -9.72 -6.19
C TYR A 225 -0.37 -8.72 -7.19
N GLU A 226 0.49 -7.78 -7.53
CA GLU A 226 0.33 -6.95 -8.74
C GLU A 226 1.72 -6.74 -9.38
N TYR A 227 1.75 -6.32 -10.63
CA TYR A 227 2.99 -6.06 -11.34
C TYR A 227 3.66 -4.78 -10.87
N GLN A 228 4.99 -4.81 -10.75
CA GLN A 228 5.79 -3.73 -10.13
C GLN A 228 5.67 -2.36 -10.80
N ASP A 229 5.27 -2.32 -12.06
CA ASP A 229 5.11 -1.13 -12.90
C ASP A 229 3.64 -0.68 -13.02
N THR A 230 2.72 -1.43 -12.45
CA THR A 230 1.29 -1.18 -12.56
C THR A 230 0.78 -0.35 -11.37
N ALA A 231 0.04 0.70 -11.67
CA ALA A 231 -0.64 1.54 -10.70
C ALA A 231 -2.14 1.26 -10.68
N LYS A 232 -2.73 1.11 -9.49
CA LYS A 232 -4.15 0.80 -9.30
C LYS A 232 -4.81 1.74 -8.31
N CYS A 233 -6.12 2.04 -8.51
CA CYS A 233 -6.89 2.89 -7.60
C CYS A 233 -7.22 2.24 -6.25
N TYR A 234 -6.81 1.00 -6.03
CA TYR A 234 -7.05 0.22 -4.82
C TYR A 234 -5.76 -0.31 -4.17
N ILE A 235 -4.59 0.10 -4.66
CA ILE A 235 -3.29 -0.25 -4.10
C ILE A 235 -2.54 1.00 -3.68
N GLY A 236 -2.05 0.97 -2.45
CA GLY A 236 -1.21 2.00 -1.85
C GLY A 236 0.02 1.38 -1.17
N PHE A 237 0.60 2.09 -0.20
CA PHE A 237 1.73 1.60 0.61
C PHE A 237 1.79 2.31 1.96
N ARG A 238 2.58 1.71 2.85
CA ARG A 238 2.80 2.20 4.21
C ARG A 238 4.29 2.38 4.49
#